data_0794c29d4706a9288474db90304a6b6e
#
_entry.id   0794c29d4706a9288474db90304a6b6e
#
_cell.length_a   1.000
_cell.length_b   1.000
_cell.length_c   1.000
_cell.angle_alpha   90.00
_cell.angle_beta   90.00
_cell.angle_gamma   90.00
#
_symmetry.space_group_name_H-M   'P 1'
#
loop_
_entity.id
_entity.type
_entity.pdbx_description
1 polymer ?
#
loop_
_entity_poly.entity_id
_entity_poly.type
_entity_poly.pdbx_seq_one_letter_code
_entity_poly.pdbx_strand_id
1 'polypeptide(L)'
;LAPSWLAGPLSTAIDLLAAVPSIVVGLWGLLVLTPVFRTDVEPFLKKIPGFEWFFHGPVYGPSILLASVVLAVMTLPTVVALSRTALSGVELADREAAMALGATRWQVVRKVVLPGARSGIRAALTLAVGRALGESIAVAMVIGNRPAIPHSLSAPGATLGSAIVNQFAEATPGLGTSSVIALAAVLLVLTVLVNAGGRALLGDRATGRATFIGAQV
;
A
#
# COMPACT_ATOMS: atom_id res chain seq x y z
N LEU A 1 -10.87 8.93 18.85
CA LEU A 1 -11.29 10.33 18.65
C LEU A 1 -12.44 10.47 17.67
N ALA A 2 -12.66 9.49 16.79
CA ALA A 2 -13.83 9.48 15.92
C ALA A 2 -15.10 9.18 16.73
N PRO A 3 -16.24 9.83 16.45
CA PRO A 3 -17.49 9.50 17.09
C PRO A 3 -17.87 8.05 16.80
N SER A 4 -18.50 7.39 17.80
CA SER A 4 -18.82 5.95 17.74
C SER A 4 -19.70 5.57 16.54
N TRP A 5 -20.59 6.48 16.10
CA TRP A 5 -21.47 6.27 14.96
C TRP A 5 -20.72 6.19 13.62
N LEU A 6 -19.51 6.77 13.53
CA LEU A 6 -18.68 6.75 12.32
C LEU A 6 -17.64 5.62 12.37
N ALA A 7 -17.12 5.33 13.56
CA ALA A 7 -16.05 4.36 13.74
C ALA A 7 -16.49 2.92 13.39
N GLY A 8 -17.70 2.52 13.76
CA GLY A 8 -18.27 1.21 13.47
C GLY A 8 -18.42 0.95 11.96
N PRO A 9 -19.25 1.73 11.25
CA PRO A 9 -19.46 1.55 9.80
C PRO A 9 -18.16 1.62 8.99
N LEU A 10 -17.26 2.54 9.33
CA LEU A 10 -15.96 2.66 8.62
C LEU A 10 -15.09 1.42 8.86
N SER A 11 -15.09 0.87 10.07
CA SER A 11 -14.39 -0.38 10.35
C SER A 11 -14.93 -1.51 9.51
N THR A 12 -16.24 -1.70 9.52
CA THR A 12 -16.91 -2.75 8.74
C THR A 12 -16.66 -2.61 7.24
N ALA A 13 -16.71 -1.38 6.71
CA ALA A 13 -16.41 -1.13 5.30
C ALA A 13 -14.98 -1.52 4.92
N ILE A 14 -14.00 -1.21 5.78
CA ILE A 14 -12.59 -1.58 5.56
C ILE A 14 -12.41 -3.10 5.65
N ASP A 15 -13.07 -3.75 6.62
CA ASP A 15 -12.99 -5.20 6.79
C ASP A 15 -13.64 -5.95 5.62
N LEU A 16 -14.77 -5.45 5.10
CA LEU A 16 -15.41 -5.95 3.88
C LEU A 16 -14.51 -5.78 2.65
N LEU A 17 -13.85 -4.63 2.51
CA LEU A 17 -12.91 -4.39 1.41
C LEU A 17 -11.73 -5.37 1.45
N ALA A 18 -11.28 -5.78 2.63
CA ALA A 18 -10.23 -6.78 2.78
C ALA A 18 -10.62 -8.17 2.26
N ALA A 19 -11.92 -8.49 2.27
CA ALA A 19 -12.45 -9.77 1.80
C ALA A 19 -12.68 -9.83 0.27
N VAL A 20 -12.64 -8.68 -0.42
CA VAL A 20 -12.87 -8.63 -1.86
C VAL A 20 -11.68 -9.25 -2.61
N PRO A 21 -11.89 -10.22 -3.51
CA PRO A 21 -10.82 -10.77 -4.35
C PRO A 21 -10.20 -9.69 -5.25
N SER A 22 -8.88 -9.74 -5.44
CA SER A 22 -8.13 -8.74 -6.22
C SER A 22 -8.63 -8.62 -7.66
N ILE A 23 -9.04 -9.72 -8.28
CA ILE A 23 -9.61 -9.73 -9.62
C ILE A 23 -10.90 -8.89 -9.72
N VAL A 24 -11.74 -8.90 -8.68
CA VAL A 24 -12.97 -8.11 -8.64
C VAL A 24 -12.66 -6.62 -8.57
N VAL A 25 -11.69 -6.25 -7.73
CA VAL A 25 -11.22 -4.85 -7.63
C VAL A 25 -10.56 -4.40 -8.93
N GLY A 26 -9.77 -5.26 -9.57
CA GLY A 26 -9.17 -4.98 -10.87
C GLY A 26 -10.22 -4.78 -11.96
N LEU A 27 -11.24 -5.64 -12.01
CA LEU A 27 -12.35 -5.53 -12.96
C LEU A 27 -13.18 -4.25 -12.71
N TRP A 28 -13.48 -3.92 -11.46
CA TRP A 28 -14.12 -2.65 -11.09
C TRP A 28 -13.26 -1.45 -11.53
N GLY A 29 -11.95 -1.50 -11.31
CA GLY A 29 -11.01 -0.49 -11.77
C GLY A 29 -11.04 -0.32 -13.29
N LEU A 30 -11.08 -1.44 -14.04
CA LEU A 30 -11.13 -1.42 -15.50
C LEU A 30 -12.45 -0.87 -16.03
N LEU A 31 -13.58 -1.34 -15.49
CA LEU A 31 -14.90 -1.01 -16.05
C LEU A 31 -15.46 0.31 -15.54
N VAL A 32 -15.15 0.70 -14.30
CA VAL A 32 -15.72 1.89 -13.66
C VAL A 32 -14.69 3.02 -13.55
N LEU A 33 -13.50 2.74 -13.02
CA LEU A 33 -12.52 3.81 -12.82
C LEU A 33 -11.82 4.25 -14.09
N THR A 34 -11.53 3.33 -15.04
CA THR A 34 -10.86 3.68 -16.31
C THR A 34 -11.62 4.75 -17.09
N PRO A 35 -12.95 4.65 -17.33
CA PRO A 35 -13.71 5.71 -17.97
C PRO A 35 -13.62 7.05 -17.20
N VAL A 36 -13.82 7.03 -15.89
CA VAL A 36 -13.76 8.23 -15.03
C VAL A 36 -12.37 8.88 -15.09
N PHE A 37 -11.31 8.08 -15.04
CA PHE A 37 -9.94 8.61 -15.15
C PHE A 37 -9.70 9.24 -16.51
N ARG A 38 -10.19 8.62 -17.58
CA ARG A 38 -10.05 9.10 -18.96
C ARG A 38 -10.82 10.40 -19.22
N THR A 39 -12.05 10.52 -18.70
CA THR A 39 -12.92 11.68 -19.01
C THR A 39 -12.75 12.85 -18.05
N ASP A 40 -12.48 12.58 -16.78
CA ASP A 40 -12.55 13.59 -15.73
C ASP A 40 -11.21 13.79 -15.01
N VAL A 41 -10.63 12.72 -14.46
CA VAL A 41 -9.46 12.85 -13.54
C VAL A 41 -8.21 13.29 -14.28
N GLU A 42 -7.81 12.59 -15.35
CA GLU A 42 -6.59 12.90 -16.09
C GLU A 42 -6.65 14.28 -16.78
N PRO A 43 -7.77 14.65 -17.44
CA PRO A 43 -7.92 16.01 -18.01
C PRO A 43 -7.91 17.11 -16.94
N PHE A 44 -8.47 16.85 -15.74
CA PHE A 44 -8.44 17.80 -14.64
C PHE A 44 -7.00 17.98 -14.10
N LEU A 45 -6.28 16.89 -13.87
CA LEU A 45 -4.90 16.94 -13.36
C LEU A 45 -3.95 17.67 -14.30
N LYS A 46 -4.15 17.55 -15.61
CA LYS A 46 -3.37 18.29 -16.63
C LYS A 46 -3.57 19.80 -16.60
N LYS A 47 -4.71 20.28 -16.07
CA LYS A 47 -5.00 21.72 -15.96
C LYS A 47 -4.37 22.37 -14.73
N ILE A 48 -3.83 21.60 -13.79
CA ILE A 48 -3.23 22.12 -12.56
C ILE A 48 -1.82 22.64 -12.87
N PRO A 49 -1.55 23.96 -12.72
CA PRO A 49 -0.23 24.52 -12.95
C PRO A 49 0.85 23.86 -12.07
N GLY A 50 1.98 23.50 -12.64
CA GLY A 50 3.09 22.82 -11.96
C GLY A 50 3.02 21.30 -11.95
N PHE A 51 1.89 20.68 -12.33
CA PHE A 51 1.74 19.23 -12.45
C PHE A 51 1.91 18.72 -13.89
N GLU A 52 2.13 19.61 -14.85
CA GLU A 52 2.26 19.30 -16.27
C GLU A 52 3.34 18.26 -16.56
N TRP A 53 4.45 18.29 -15.81
CA TRP A 53 5.50 17.28 -15.97
C TRP A 53 5.01 15.86 -15.65
N PHE A 54 4.19 15.70 -14.63
CA PHE A 54 3.72 14.37 -14.20
C PHE A 54 2.60 13.83 -15.07
N PHE A 55 1.84 14.70 -15.75
CA PHE A 55 0.59 14.35 -16.46
C PHE A 55 0.59 14.80 -17.93
N HIS A 56 1.74 14.73 -18.61
CA HIS A 56 1.83 15.10 -20.02
C HIS A 56 1.45 13.91 -20.95
N GLY A 57 1.19 14.22 -22.24
CA GLY A 57 0.90 13.24 -23.28
C GLY A 57 -0.60 12.91 -23.44
N PRO A 58 -0.96 11.96 -24.27
CA PRO A 58 -2.35 11.55 -24.51
C PRO A 58 -3.01 10.97 -23.26
N VAL A 59 -4.34 11.01 -23.22
CA VAL A 59 -5.15 10.41 -22.16
C VAL A 59 -5.56 9.01 -22.61
N TYR A 60 -5.04 7.98 -21.94
CA TYR A 60 -5.31 6.60 -22.30
C TYR A 60 -6.42 5.97 -21.47
N GLY A 61 -6.57 6.39 -20.20
CA GLY A 61 -7.42 5.77 -19.19
C GLY A 61 -6.66 4.73 -18.37
N PRO A 62 -6.32 3.54 -18.92
CA PRO A 62 -5.39 2.64 -18.24
C PRO A 62 -4.01 3.31 -18.11
N SER A 63 -3.52 3.44 -16.87
CA SER A 63 -2.34 4.24 -16.59
C SER A 63 -1.68 3.81 -15.27
N ILE A 64 -0.44 4.25 -15.05
CA ILE A 64 0.26 4.05 -13.78
C ILE A 64 -0.51 4.72 -12.64
N LEU A 65 -1.08 5.90 -12.88
CA LEU A 65 -1.87 6.61 -11.88
C LEU A 65 -3.08 5.78 -11.45
N LEU A 66 -3.87 5.28 -12.40
CA LEU A 66 -5.03 4.44 -12.10
C LEU A 66 -4.62 3.17 -11.32
N ALA A 67 -3.57 2.49 -11.79
CA ALA A 67 -3.05 1.31 -11.10
C ALA A 67 -2.60 1.63 -9.66
N SER A 68 -1.96 2.78 -9.45
CA SER A 68 -1.53 3.23 -8.13
C SER A 68 -2.72 3.49 -7.19
N VAL A 69 -3.81 4.09 -7.69
CA VAL A 69 -5.03 4.33 -6.91
C VAL A 69 -5.72 3.01 -6.54
N VAL A 70 -5.88 2.11 -7.50
CA VAL A 70 -6.46 0.77 -7.25
C VAL A 70 -5.64 0.02 -6.20
N LEU A 71 -4.31 0.05 -6.33
CA LEU A 71 -3.39 -0.60 -5.41
C LEU A 71 -3.45 0.02 -4.01
N ALA A 72 -3.54 1.35 -3.91
CA ALA A 72 -3.71 2.06 -2.64
C ALA A 72 -5.01 1.65 -1.94
N VAL A 73 -6.12 1.57 -2.66
CA VAL A 73 -7.42 1.11 -2.12
C VAL A 73 -7.31 -0.32 -1.58
N MET A 74 -6.65 -1.23 -2.31
CA MET A 74 -6.49 -2.62 -1.91
C MET A 74 -5.55 -2.83 -0.72
N THR A 75 -4.55 -1.98 -0.56
CA THR A 75 -3.59 -2.08 0.57
C THR A 75 -4.09 -1.41 1.83
N LEU A 76 -5.05 -0.49 1.72
CA LEU A 76 -5.61 0.29 2.83
C LEU A 76 -6.12 -0.59 3.98
N PRO A 77 -6.89 -1.68 3.77
CA PRO A 77 -7.33 -2.56 4.87
C PRO A 77 -6.17 -3.14 5.68
N THR A 78 -5.12 -3.58 5.00
CA THR A 78 -3.94 -4.15 5.67
C THR A 78 -3.23 -3.10 6.54
N VAL A 79 -3.04 -1.89 6.01
CA VAL A 79 -2.43 -0.79 6.77
C VAL A 79 -3.27 -0.44 7.99
N VAL A 80 -4.59 -0.32 7.80
CA VAL A 80 -5.51 0.05 8.89
C VAL A 80 -5.56 -1.02 9.98
N ALA A 81 -5.70 -2.30 9.61
CA ALA A 81 -5.78 -3.39 10.57
C ALA A 81 -4.51 -3.48 11.44
N LEU A 82 -3.33 -3.48 10.82
CA LEU A 82 -2.06 -3.56 11.54
C LEU A 82 -1.76 -2.29 12.34
N SER A 83 -2.12 -1.11 11.81
CA SER A 83 -1.95 0.15 12.56
C SER A 83 -2.88 0.21 13.77
N ARG A 84 -4.11 -0.30 13.69
CA ARG A 84 -5.02 -0.42 14.85
C ARG A 84 -4.41 -1.32 15.93
N THR A 85 -3.87 -2.47 15.55
CA THR A 85 -3.19 -3.38 16.49
C THR A 85 -2.00 -2.68 17.15
N ALA A 86 -1.18 -1.95 16.40
CA ALA A 86 -0.06 -1.20 16.94
C ALA A 86 -0.51 -0.09 17.91
N LEU A 87 -1.57 0.62 17.58
CA LEU A 87 -2.13 1.67 18.43
C LEU A 87 -2.76 1.12 19.71
N SER A 88 -3.45 -0.03 19.64
CA SER A 88 -4.04 -0.68 20.81
C SER A 88 -2.99 -1.31 21.74
N GLY A 89 -1.83 -1.67 21.22
CA GLY A 89 -0.70 -2.24 21.96
C GLY A 89 0.05 -1.24 22.85
N VAL A 90 -0.26 0.06 22.78
CA VAL A 90 0.34 1.05 23.71
C VAL A 90 -0.30 0.91 25.09
N GLU A 91 0.53 0.77 26.12
CA GLU A 91 0.11 0.48 27.50
C GLU A 91 -0.93 1.47 28.00
N LEU A 92 -1.94 0.93 28.70
CA LEU A 92 -3.00 1.75 29.28
C LEU A 92 -2.43 2.66 30.38
N ALA A 93 -1.48 2.14 31.16
CA ALA A 93 -0.80 2.89 32.23
C ALA A 93 -0.15 4.18 31.73
N ASP A 94 0.52 4.15 30.57
CA ASP A 94 1.13 5.35 29.97
C ASP A 94 0.08 6.41 29.61
N ARG A 95 -1.08 5.96 29.14
CA ARG A 95 -2.21 6.85 28.78
C ARG A 95 -2.84 7.48 30.02
N GLU A 96 -3.06 6.68 31.05
CA GLU A 96 -3.62 7.11 32.32
C GLU A 96 -2.70 8.05 33.08
N ALA A 97 -1.38 7.74 33.12
CA ALA A 97 -0.38 8.62 33.69
C ALA A 97 -0.35 9.99 33.02
N ALA A 98 -0.41 10.03 31.68
CA ALA A 98 -0.46 11.30 30.97
C ALA A 98 -1.75 12.10 31.27
N MET A 99 -2.90 11.42 31.41
CA MET A 99 -4.17 12.07 31.81
C MET A 99 -4.12 12.58 33.26
N ALA A 100 -3.52 11.84 34.18
CA ALA A 100 -3.33 12.26 35.57
C ALA A 100 -2.44 13.52 35.68
N LEU A 101 -1.51 13.72 34.74
CA LEU A 101 -0.71 14.94 34.62
C LEU A 101 -1.45 16.10 33.92
N GLY A 102 -2.76 15.98 33.67
CA GLY A 102 -3.59 17.03 33.08
C GLY A 102 -3.56 17.09 31.55
N ALA A 103 -3.02 16.07 30.87
CA ALA A 103 -3.03 16.04 29.41
C ALA A 103 -4.46 15.82 28.86
N THR A 104 -4.83 16.59 27.84
CA THR A 104 -6.07 16.37 27.11
C THR A 104 -6.01 15.07 26.29
N ARG A 105 -7.17 14.50 25.93
CA ARG A 105 -7.24 13.28 25.09
C ARG A 105 -6.43 13.41 23.79
N TRP A 106 -6.44 14.57 23.17
CA TRP A 106 -5.66 14.85 21.97
C TRP A 106 -4.16 14.86 22.23
N GLN A 107 -3.73 15.43 23.36
CA GLN A 107 -2.32 15.43 23.78
C GLN A 107 -1.84 14.01 24.08
N VAL A 108 -2.65 13.18 24.75
CA VAL A 108 -2.32 11.75 24.98
C VAL A 108 -2.13 11.03 23.65
N VAL A 109 -3.04 11.20 22.68
CA VAL A 109 -2.89 10.56 21.38
C VAL A 109 -1.61 11.01 20.68
N ARG A 110 -1.34 12.31 20.63
CA ARG A 110 -0.22 12.87 19.86
C ARG A 110 1.15 12.65 20.52
N LYS A 111 1.22 12.70 21.87
CA LYS A 111 2.49 12.66 22.61
C LYS A 111 2.84 11.29 23.19
N VAL A 112 1.86 10.41 23.40
CA VAL A 112 2.04 9.09 24.00
C VAL A 112 1.71 7.99 23.01
N VAL A 113 0.47 7.94 22.50
CA VAL A 113 -0.02 6.82 21.70
C VAL A 113 0.67 6.76 20.34
N LEU A 114 0.70 7.84 19.56
CA LEU A 114 1.32 7.84 18.24
C LEU A 114 2.84 7.58 18.28
N PRO A 115 3.62 8.21 19.19
CA PRO A 115 5.02 7.88 19.32
C PRO A 115 5.27 6.45 19.80
N GLY A 116 4.44 5.93 20.72
CA GLY A 116 4.52 4.55 21.20
C GLY A 116 4.22 3.52 20.10
N ALA A 117 3.23 3.79 19.24
CA ALA A 117 2.82 2.91 18.15
C ALA A 117 3.65 3.05 16.86
N ARG A 118 4.56 4.02 16.76
CA ARG A 118 5.25 4.37 15.50
C ARG A 118 6.01 3.22 14.85
N SER A 119 6.63 2.34 15.64
CA SER A 119 7.34 1.16 15.11
C SER A 119 6.37 0.18 14.47
N GLY A 120 5.24 -0.10 15.12
CA GLY A 120 4.20 -0.96 14.57
C GLY A 120 3.51 -0.37 13.33
N ILE A 121 3.26 0.95 13.31
CA ILE A 121 2.71 1.63 12.12
C ILE A 121 3.69 1.55 10.93
N ARG A 122 4.99 1.75 11.18
CA ARG A 122 6.00 1.59 10.12
C ARG A 122 6.07 0.16 9.62
N ALA A 123 6.02 -0.84 10.51
CA ALA A 123 5.97 -2.25 10.14
C ALA A 123 4.72 -2.55 9.28
N ALA A 124 3.56 -1.99 9.62
CA ALA A 124 2.33 -2.10 8.83
C ALA A 124 2.51 -1.54 7.41
N LEU A 125 3.12 -0.36 7.28
CA LEU A 125 3.41 0.25 5.98
C LEU A 125 4.39 -0.58 5.15
N THR A 126 5.48 -1.08 5.77
CA THR A 126 6.44 -1.95 5.07
C THR A 126 5.78 -3.21 4.55
N LEU A 127 4.95 -3.85 5.36
CA LEU A 127 4.23 -5.06 4.95
C LEU A 127 3.22 -4.77 3.83
N ALA A 128 2.54 -3.62 3.88
CA ALA A 128 1.63 -3.19 2.83
C ALA A 128 2.36 -2.92 1.50
N VAL A 129 3.54 -2.29 1.54
CA VAL A 129 4.39 -2.11 0.35
C VAL A 129 4.85 -3.45 -0.21
N GLY A 130 5.30 -4.38 0.64
CA GLY A 130 5.68 -5.73 0.21
C GLY A 130 4.54 -6.48 -0.47
N ARG A 131 3.30 -6.36 0.07
CA ARG A 131 2.09 -6.91 -0.55
C ARG A 131 1.79 -6.23 -1.90
N ALA A 132 1.90 -4.90 -1.95
CA ALA A 132 1.67 -4.12 -3.15
C ALA A 132 2.61 -4.49 -4.30
N LEU A 133 3.87 -4.78 -4.01
CA LEU A 133 4.85 -5.23 -5.00
C LEU A 133 4.50 -6.59 -5.61
N GLY A 134 3.83 -7.46 -4.85
CA GLY A 134 3.37 -8.77 -5.32
C GLY A 134 2.03 -8.74 -6.06
N GLU A 135 1.31 -7.61 -6.06
CA GLU A 135 0.00 -7.53 -6.71
C GLU A 135 0.15 -7.56 -8.23
N SER A 136 -0.42 -8.58 -8.84
CA SER A 136 -0.23 -8.85 -10.27
C SER A 136 -1.52 -8.68 -11.06
N ILE A 137 -2.62 -9.33 -10.62
CA ILE A 137 -3.84 -9.46 -11.41
C ILE A 137 -4.60 -8.13 -11.51
N ALA A 138 -4.87 -7.48 -10.36
CA ALA A 138 -5.60 -6.21 -10.38
C ALA A 138 -4.81 -5.13 -11.13
N VAL A 139 -3.49 -5.09 -10.94
CA VAL A 139 -2.61 -4.15 -11.64
C VAL A 139 -2.60 -4.43 -13.15
N ALA A 140 -2.48 -5.68 -13.58
CA ALA A 140 -2.51 -6.05 -14.99
C ALA A 140 -3.77 -5.57 -15.71
N MET A 141 -4.91 -5.52 -15.02
CA MET A 141 -6.18 -5.07 -15.61
C MET A 141 -6.24 -3.56 -15.87
N VAL A 142 -5.51 -2.74 -15.10
CA VAL A 142 -5.70 -1.28 -15.10
C VAL A 142 -4.46 -0.48 -15.50
N ILE A 143 -3.27 -1.10 -15.58
CA ILE A 143 -2.02 -0.39 -15.87
C ILE A 143 -1.76 -0.15 -17.36
N GLY A 144 -2.44 -0.90 -18.25
CA GLY A 144 -2.32 -0.79 -19.70
C GLY A 144 -1.23 -1.66 -20.33
N ASN A 145 -0.42 -2.36 -19.55
CA ASN A 145 0.53 -3.43 -19.95
C ASN A 145 1.50 -3.07 -21.11
N ARG A 146 1.88 -1.81 -21.23
CA ARG A 146 2.82 -1.36 -22.25
C ARG A 146 4.26 -1.63 -21.80
N PRO A 147 5.05 -2.45 -22.50
CA PRO A 147 6.43 -2.76 -22.15
C PRO A 147 7.39 -1.63 -22.57
N ALA A 148 7.20 -0.44 -22.01
CA ALA A 148 8.02 0.73 -22.25
C ALA A 148 8.16 1.53 -20.95
N ILE A 149 9.25 2.24 -20.78
CA ILE A 149 9.43 3.15 -19.64
C ILE A 149 8.50 4.34 -19.82
N PRO A 150 7.51 4.51 -18.92
CA PRO A 150 6.56 5.60 -19.05
C PRO A 150 7.20 6.92 -18.63
N HIS A 151 6.94 7.99 -19.38
CA HIS A 151 7.42 9.34 -19.07
C HIS A 151 6.38 10.19 -18.34
N SER A 152 5.18 9.65 -18.09
CA SER A 152 4.06 10.32 -17.43
C SER A 152 3.28 9.34 -16.57
N LEU A 153 2.69 9.80 -15.47
CA LEU A 153 1.80 9.00 -14.63
C LEU A 153 0.48 8.63 -15.32
N SER A 154 0.04 9.44 -16.28
CA SER A 154 -1.13 9.13 -17.13
C SER A 154 -0.79 8.18 -18.28
N ALA A 155 0.47 7.81 -18.46
CA ALA A 155 0.85 6.86 -19.49
C ALA A 155 0.62 5.40 -19.04
N PRO A 156 0.28 4.49 -19.97
CA PRO A 156 0.28 3.07 -19.68
C PRO A 156 1.71 2.57 -19.42
N GLY A 157 1.82 1.61 -18.51
CA GLY A 157 3.09 0.99 -18.14
C GLY A 157 2.92 -0.50 -17.94
N ALA A 158 3.95 -1.14 -17.37
CA ALA A 158 3.92 -2.53 -16.93
C ALA A 158 4.68 -2.68 -15.61
N THR A 159 4.26 -3.61 -14.76
CA THR A 159 5.01 -4.07 -13.61
C THR A 159 5.55 -5.49 -13.87
N LEU A 160 6.51 -5.94 -13.08
CA LEU A 160 6.98 -7.33 -13.16
C LEU A 160 5.83 -8.31 -12.97
N GLY A 161 4.94 -8.04 -11.99
CA GLY A 161 3.75 -8.86 -11.73
C GLY A 161 2.78 -8.90 -12.91
N SER A 162 2.44 -7.74 -13.50
CA SER A 162 1.55 -7.69 -14.65
C SER A 162 2.17 -8.34 -15.89
N ALA A 163 3.48 -8.20 -16.09
CA ALA A 163 4.20 -8.85 -17.18
C ALA A 163 4.18 -10.38 -17.05
N ILE A 164 4.38 -10.91 -15.83
CA ILE A 164 4.29 -12.35 -15.57
C ILE A 164 2.88 -12.87 -15.93
N VAL A 165 1.82 -12.22 -15.44
CA VAL A 165 0.43 -12.64 -15.70
C VAL A 165 0.11 -12.66 -17.18
N ASN A 166 0.49 -11.61 -17.91
CA ASN A 166 0.17 -11.49 -19.35
C ASN A 166 1.00 -12.44 -20.21
N GLN A 167 2.29 -12.62 -19.89
CA GLN A 167 3.17 -13.46 -20.71
C GLN A 167 3.05 -14.95 -20.37
N PHE A 168 2.60 -15.31 -19.16
CA PHE A 168 2.50 -16.71 -18.76
C PHE A 168 1.56 -17.53 -19.66
N ALA A 169 0.42 -16.96 -20.01
CA ALA A 169 -0.57 -17.64 -20.85
C ALA A 169 -0.11 -17.82 -22.32
N GLU A 170 0.80 -16.96 -22.78
CA GLU A 170 1.32 -16.95 -24.15
C GLU A 170 2.73 -17.56 -24.25
N ALA A 171 3.31 -17.98 -23.12
CA ALA A 171 4.69 -18.47 -23.08
C ALA A 171 4.83 -19.79 -23.86
N THR A 172 5.64 -19.74 -24.90
CA THR A 172 6.04 -20.94 -25.65
C THR A 172 7.00 -21.79 -24.84
N PRO A 173 6.96 -23.15 -24.98
CA PRO A 173 7.92 -24.03 -24.34
C PRO A 173 9.37 -23.65 -24.68
N GLY A 174 10.26 -23.70 -23.68
CA GLY A 174 11.67 -23.33 -23.83
C GLY A 174 11.95 -21.89 -23.36
N LEU A 175 12.44 -21.02 -24.24
CA LEU A 175 12.85 -19.65 -23.87
C LEU A 175 11.71 -18.80 -23.31
N GLY A 176 10.49 -18.94 -23.83
CA GLY A 176 9.31 -18.20 -23.33
C GLY A 176 9.03 -18.52 -21.87
N THR A 177 8.92 -19.79 -21.52
CA THR A 177 8.68 -20.23 -20.13
C THR A 177 9.85 -19.84 -19.22
N SER A 178 11.10 -19.99 -19.70
CA SER A 178 12.28 -19.62 -18.92
C SER A 178 12.34 -18.12 -18.60
N SER A 179 11.92 -17.26 -19.54
CA SER A 179 11.88 -15.80 -19.31
C SER A 179 10.84 -15.41 -18.27
N VAL A 180 9.66 -16.03 -18.27
CA VAL A 180 8.62 -15.78 -17.25
C VAL A 180 9.08 -16.25 -15.87
N ILE A 181 9.74 -17.41 -15.78
CA ILE A 181 10.33 -17.90 -14.53
C ILE A 181 11.42 -16.95 -14.02
N ALA A 182 12.26 -16.42 -14.91
CA ALA A 182 13.27 -15.44 -14.54
C ALA A 182 12.64 -14.14 -13.99
N LEU A 183 11.58 -13.63 -14.63
CA LEU A 183 10.84 -12.47 -14.12
C LEU A 183 10.25 -12.74 -12.73
N ALA A 184 9.69 -13.93 -12.50
CA ALA A 184 9.16 -14.33 -11.20
C ALA A 184 10.26 -14.41 -10.13
N ALA A 185 11.43 -14.94 -10.47
CA ALA A 185 12.59 -14.97 -9.57
C ALA A 185 13.08 -13.56 -9.21
N VAL A 186 13.17 -12.67 -10.18
CA VAL A 186 13.51 -11.25 -9.94
C VAL A 186 12.51 -10.57 -9.03
N LEU A 187 11.20 -10.77 -9.27
CA LEU A 187 10.13 -10.22 -8.43
C LEU A 187 10.23 -10.75 -6.99
N LEU A 188 10.48 -12.05 -6.82
CA LEU A 188 10.67 -12.67 -5.51
C LEU A 188 11.85 -12.03 -4.76
N VAL A 189 13.01 -11.94 -5.40
CA VAL A 189 14.21 -11.34 -4.81
C VAL A 189 13.94 -9.88 -4.43
N LEU A 190 13.33 -9.10 -5.32
CA LEU A 190 12.99 -7.70 -5.05
C LEU A 190 12.04 -7.57 -3.85
N THR A 191 11.01 -8.40 -3.78
CA THR A 191 10.04 -8.41 -2.68
C THR A 191 10.72 -8.77 -1.35
N VAL A 192 11.61 -9.77 -1.35
CA VAL A 192 12.39 -10.16 -0.17
C VAL A 192 13.31 -9.01 0.27
N LEU A 193 14.02 -8.38 -0.65
CA LEU A 193 14.92 -7.27 -0.34
C LEU A 193 14.18 -6.06 0.23
N VAL A 194 13.04 -5.68 -0.34
CA VAL A 194 12.21 -4.58 0.18
C VAL A 194 11.69 -4.88 1.57
N ASN A 195 11.17 -6.09 1.80
CA ASN A 195 10.68 -6.50 3.12
C ASN A 195 11.82 -6.64 4.16
N ALA A 196 12.98 -7.14 3.76
CA ALA A 196 14.15 -7.24 4.64
C ALA A 196 14.71 -5.85 4.97
N GLY A 197 14.86 -4.98 3.97
CA GLY A 197 15.28 -3.59 4.16
C GLY A 197 14.31 -2.81 5.05
N GLY A 198 13.01 -2.95 4.83
CA GLY A 198 11.99 -2.35 5.70
C GLY A 198 12.14 -2.81 7.15
N ARG A 199 12.34 -4.11 7.38
CA ARG A 199 12.56 -4.65 8.74
C ARG A 199 13.88 -4.18 9.35
N ALA A 200 14.96 -4.13 8.60
CA ALA A 200 16.25 -3.63 9.09
C ALA A 200 16.16 -2.17 9.52
N LEU A 201 15.52 -1.31 8.73
CA LEU A 201 15.30 0.10 9.06
C LEU A 201 14.42 0.31 10.32
N LEU A 202 13.59 -0.69 10.66
CA LEU A 202 12.67 -0.65 11.79
C LEU A 202 13.21 -1.36 13.02
N GLY A 203 14.10 -2.36 12.85
CA GLY A 203 14.57 -3.28 13.89
C GLY A 203 15.51 -2.65 14.92
N ASP A 204 16.28 -1.63 14.56
CA ASP A 204 17.30 -1.03 15.44
C ASP A 204 16.75 -0.29 16.67
N ARG A 205 15.44 -0.12 16.80
CA ARG A 205 14.83 0.62 17.92
C ARG A 205 13.93 -0.21 18.84
N ALA A 206 13.63 -1.46 18.50
CA ALA A 206 12.81 -2.35 19.34
C ALA A 206 13.65 -3.12 20.38
N THR A 207 14.91 -3.38 20.09
CA THR A 207 15.82 -4.14 20.97
C THR A 207 16.35 -3.36 22.17
N GLY A 208 16.28 -2.03 22.16
CA GLY A 208 16.80 -1.20 23.26
C GLY A 208 15.91 -1.16 24.52
N ARG A 209 14.68 -1.67 24.50
CA ARG A 209 13.77 -1.61 25.66
C ARG A 209 13.61 -2.93 26.41
N ALA A 210 13.98 -4.04 25.80
CA ALA A 210 13.87 -5.36 26.44
C ALA A 210 15.03 -5.68 27.42
N THR A 211 16.13 -4.94 27.37
CA THR A 211 17.34 -5.24 28.16
C THR A 211 17.34 -4.61 29.54
N PHE A 212 16.39 -3.72 29.86
CA PHE A 212 16.39 -3.04 31.21
C PHE A 212 15.51 -3.73 32.26
N ILE A 213 14.70 -4.74 31.91
CA ILE A 213 13.83 -5.41 32.89
C ILE A 213 14.44 -6.71 33.43
N GLY A 214 15.56 -7.19 32.89
CA GLY A 214 16.24 -8.42 33.33
C GLY A 214 17.35 -8.27 34.37
N ALA A 215 17.58 -7.09 34.92
CA ALA A 215 18.71 -6.84 35.84
C ALA A 215 18.31 -6.49 37.27
N GLN A 216 17.08 -6.84 37.67
CA GLN A 216 16.66 -6.74 39.08
C GLN A 216 15.87 -7.99 39.48
N VAL A 217 16.57 -9.12 39.67
CA VAL A 217 16.21 -10.21 40.60
C VAL A 217 17.48 -10.66 41.31
#